data_931625b1505a8349a82316125421efd7
#
_entry.id   931625b1505a8349a82316125421efd7
#
_cell.length_a   1.000
_cell.length_b   1.000
_cell.length_c   1.000
_cell.angle_alpha   90.00
_cell.angle_beta   90.00
_cell.angle_gamma   90.00
#
_symmetry.space_group_name_H-M   'P 1'
#
loop_
_entity.id
_entity.type
_entity.pdbx_description
1 polymer ?
#
loop_
_entity_poly.entity_id
_entity_poly.type
_entity_poly.pdbx_seq_one_letter_code
_entity_poly.pdbx_strand_id
1 'polypeptide(L)'
;MYNDYKVSDDLKSMMNNERIVWSGRPKKSCFVLECIFNPMLIFAGIWFLFDFVFIAGSLSADYSGGNGAMFPFIIGFFILHMMPVWIYLGGVIFSFRKLKNTEYAITDKGIYSTNGCFSKQYNFKPFTDLSHVYIRRGIFDQWLGVGDVISECHHY
;
A
#
# COMPACT_ATOMS: atom_id res chain seq x y z
N MET A 1 17.59 -10.71 17.06
CA MET A 1 18.27 -10.54 15.78
C MET A 1 18.28 -9.05 15.49
N TYR A 2 19.41 -8.37 15.78
CA TYR A 2 19.55 -6.92 15.62
C TYR A 2 19.59 -6.67 14.10
N ASN A 3 18.57 -6.04 13.56
CA ASN A 3 18.56 -5.68 12.14
C ASN A 3 19.23 -4.31 12.05
N ASP A 4 20.52 -4.28 11.69
CA ASP A 4 21.28 -3.06 11.40
C ASP A 4 20.78 -2.42 10.10
N TYR A 5 19.54 -1.91 10.13
CA TYR A 5 19.04 -1.11 9.03
C TYR A 5 19.69 0.28 9.10
N LYS A 6 20.47 0.62 8.08
CA LYS A 6 21.06 1.95 7.96
C LYS A 6 19.96 2.96 7.60
N VAL A 7 19.62 3.79 8.58
CA VAL A 7 18.65 4.90 8.40
C VAL A 7 19.10 5.82 7.27
N SER A 8 18.15 6.32 6.48
CA SER A 8 18.43 7.28 5.41
C SER A 8 19.02 8.59 5.96
N ASP A 9 19.88 9.22 5.18
CA ASP A 9 20.55 10.46 5.61
C ASP A 9 19.55 11.60 5.86
N ASP A 10 18.44 11.61 5.12
CA ASP A 10 17.34 12.56 5.32
C ASP A 10 16.74 12.42 6.73
N LEU A 11 16.44 11.19 7.15
CA LEU A 11 15.85 10.93 8.47
C LEU A 11 16.87 11.20 9.58
N LYS A 12 18.15 10.89 9.33
CA LYS A 12 19.25 11.21 10.25
C LYS A 12 19.40 12.69 10.52
N SER A 13 19.26 13.53 9.49
CA SER A 13 19.36 14.99 9.63
C SER A 13 18.31 15.57 10.57
N MET A 14 17.13 14.92 10.66
CA MET A 14 16.05 15.34 11.56
C MET A 14 16.28 14.91 13.02
N MET A 15 17.05 13.86 13.25
CA MET A 15 17.29 13.33 14.59
C MET A 15 18.31 14.13 15.41
N ASN A 16 18.93 15.14 14.81
CA ASN A 16 19.80 16.12 15.49
C ASN A 16 20.82 15.50 16.47
N ASN A 17 21.52 14.43 16.03
CA ASN A 17 22.49 13.65 16.82
C ASN A 17 21.89 12.81 17.99
N GLU A 18 20.59 12.56 17.99
CA GLU A 18 19.98 11.67 18.96
C GLU A 18 20.52 10.21 18.81
N ARG A 19 20.59 9.50 19.91
CA ARG A 19 21.03 8.11 19.89
C ARG A 19 19.94 7.21 19.34
N ILE A 20 20.18 6.58 18.19
CA ILE A 20 19.28 5.58 17.60
C ILE A 20 19.35 4.31 18.44
N VAL A 21 18.22 3.90 19.01
CA VAL A 21 18.06 2.66 19.78
C VAL A 21 17.67 1.51 18.85
N TRP A 22 16.82 1.78 17.89
CA TRP A 22 16.37 0.80 16.92
C TRP A 22 15.97 1.47 15.61
N SER A 23 16.16 0.77 14.50
CA SER A 23 15.68 1.22 13.19
C SER A 23 15.22 0.04 12.33
N GLY A 24 14.24 0.27 11.45
CA GLY A 24 13.72 -0.79 10.61
C GLY A 24 12.81 -0.31 9.49
N ARG A 25 12.45 -1.26 8.65
CA ARG A 25 11.45 -1.09 7.56
C ARG A 25 10.36 -2.13 7.68
N PRO A 26 9.16 -1.88 7.12
CA PRO A 26 8.11 -2.88 7.04
C PRO A 26 8.62 -4.16 6.33
N LYS A 27 8.15 -5.32 6.77
CA LYS A 27 8.45 -6.59 6.10
C LYS A 27 7.78 -6.62 4.74
N LYS A 28 8.58 -6.64 3.68
CA LYS A 28 8.09 -6.54 2.28
C LYS A 28 7.01 -7.57 1.96
N SER A 29 7.20 -8.83 2.39
CA SER A 29 6.24 -9.91 2.10
C SER A 29 4.88 -9.65 2.71
N CYS A 30 4.81 -9.19 3.97
CA CYS A 30 3.55 -8.89 4.64
C CYS A 30 2.84 -7.73 3.97
N PHE A 31 3.54 -6.64 3.76
CA PHE A 31 3.01 -5.45 3.12
C PHE A 31 2.46 -5.73 1.71
N VAL A 32 3.17 -6.53 0.92
CA VAL A 32 2.74 -6.91 -0.44
C VAL A 32 1.49 -7.78 -0.39
N LEU A 33 1.44 -8.77 0.50
CA LEU A 33 0.26 -9.63 0.66
C LEU A 33 -0.98 -8.83 1.07
N GLU A 34 -0.87 -7.96 2.06
CA GLU A 34 -1.97 -7.10 2.49
C GLU A 34 -2.43 -6.14 1.39
N CYS A 35 -1.49 -5.65 0.59
CA CYS A 35 -1.80 -4.77 -0.52
C CYS A 35 -2.54 -5.47 -1.65
N ILE A 36 -2.16 -6.71 -1.98
CA ILE A 36 -2.79 -7.51 -3.04
C ILE A 36 -4.12 -8.09 -2.56
N PHE A 37 -4.14 -8.73 -1.38
CA PHE A 37 -5.31 -9.42 -0.85
C PHE A 37 -6.19 -8.50 0.00
N ASN A 38 -6.53 -7.35 -0.53
CA ASN A 38 -7.49 -6.45 0.10
C ASN A 38 -8.92 -6.70 -0.46
N PRO A 39 -9.98 -6.26 0.23
CA PRO A 39 -11.37 -6.44 -0.26
C PRO A 39 -11.63 -5.91 -1.67
N MET A 40 -10.86 -4.90 -2.10
CA MET A 40 -10.99 -4.33 -3.44
C MET A 40 -10.59 -5.32 -4.54
N LEU A 41 -9.74 -6.32 -4.24
CA LEU A 41 -9.41 -7.41 -5.18
C LEU A 41 -10.66 -8.18 -5.60
N ILE A 42 -11.52 -8.52 -4.64
CA ILE A 42 -12.75 -9.28 -4.90
C ILE A 42 -13.66 -8.48 -5.80
N PHE A 43 -13.86 -7.20 -5.46
CA PHE A 43 -14.70 -6.30 -6.23
C PHE A 43 -14.16 -6.11 -7.66
N ALA A 44 -12.87 -5.78 -7.80
CA ALA A 44 -12.22 -5.62 -9.10
C ALA A 44 -12.22 -6.91 -9.92
N GLY A 45 -12.07 -8.07 -9.28
CA GLY A 45 -12.10 -9.38 -9.93
C GLY A 45 -13.48 -9.73 -10.50
N ILE A 46 -14.56 -9.50 -9.74
CA ILE A 46 -15.92 -9.71 -10.21
C ILE A 46 -16.23 -8.76 -11.38
N TRP A 47 -15.84 -7.49 -11.24
CA TRP A 47 -16.02 -6.48 -12.27
C TRP A 47 -15.27 -6.83 -13.56
N PHE A 48 -14.01 -7.21 -13.43
CA PHE A 48 -13.19 -7.67 -14.54
C PHE A 48 -13.79 -8.87 -15.26
N LEU A 49 -14.29 -9.86 -14.52
CA LEU A 49 -14.92 -11.04 -15.10
C LEU A 49 -16.17 -10.69 -15.89
N PHE A 50 -17.01 -9.80 -15.36
CA PHE A 50 -18.21 -9.30 -16.05
C PHE A 50 -17.82 -8.63 -17.38
N ASP A 51 -16.89 -7.70 -17.36
CA ASP A 51 -16.42 -7.00 -18.55
C ASP A 51 -15.79 -7.95 -19.57
N PHE A 52 -14.99 -8.90 -19.10
CA PHE A 52 -14.35 -9.89 -19.96
C PHE A 52 -15.38 -10.75 -20.72
N VAL A 53 -16.39 -11.26 -20.03
CA VAL A 53 -17.48 -12.05 -20.65
C VAL A 53 -18.24 -11.23 -21.67
N PHE A 54 -18.52 -9.97 -21.35
CA PHE A 54 -19.26 -9.08 -22.24
C PHE A 54 -18.45 -8.73 -23.50
N ILE A 55 -17.15 -8.42 -23.34
CA ILE A 55 -16.25 -8.16 -24.47
C ILE A 55 -16.13 -9.39 -25.37
N ALA A 56 -15.91 -10.56 -24.78
CA ALA A 56 -15.80 -11.80 -25.54
C ALA A 56 -17.08 -12.11 -26.33
N GLY A 57 -18.26 -11.91 -25.72
CA GLY A 57 -19.55 -12.07 -26.38
C GLY A 57 -19.76 -11.08 -27.52
N SER A 58 -19.42 -9.81 -27.30
CA SER A 58 -19.55 -8.74 -28.33
C SER A 58 -18.63 -8.97 -29.52
N LEU A 59 -17.38 -9.39 -29.27
CA LEU A 59 -16.43 -9.73 -30.33
C LEU A 59 -16.90 -10.95 -31.15
N SER A 60 -17.46 -11.96 -30.50
CA SER A 60 -17.98 -13.15 -31.17
C SER A 60 -19.19 -12.81 -32.07
N ALA A 61 -20.04 -11.89 -31.64
CA ALA A 61 -21.19 -11.41 -32.41
C ALA A 61 -20.77 -10.58 -33.64
N ASP A 62 -19.78 -9.70 -33.50
CA ASP A 62 -19.27 -8.87 -34.58
C ASP A 62 -18.55 -9.70 -35.66
N TYR A 63 -17.86 -10.76 -35.27
CA TYR A 63 -17.20 -11.71 -36.19
C TYR A 63 -18.20 -12.51 -37.04
N SER A 64 -19.45 -12.67 -36.56
CA SER A 64 -20.49 -13.45 -37.25
C SER A 64 -21.34 -12.67 -38.24
N GLY A 65 -21.15 -11.35 -38.42
CA GLY A 65 -21.92 -10.59 -39.41
C GLY A 65 -21.94 -9.06 -39.25
N GLY A 66 -21.14 -8.51 -38.34
CA GLY A 66 -21.06 -7.07 -38.08
C GLY A 66 -20.06 -6.36 -39.01
N ASN A 67 -20.33 -5.09 -39.30
CA ASN A 67 -19.46 -4.25 -40.15
C ASN A 67 -18.20 -3.72 -39.44
N GLY A 68 -17.86 -4.20 -38.23
CA GLY A 68 -16.72 -3.74 -37.43
C GLY A 68 -16.72 -2.26 -36.98
N ALA A 69 -17.70 -1.49 -37.42
CA ALA A 69 -17.79 -0.05 -37.14
C ALA A 69 -18.06 0.26 -35.63
N MET A 70 -18.64 -0.68 -34.90
CA MET A 70 -18.95 -0.53 -33.49
C MET A 70 -17.74 -0.87 -32.59
N PHE A 71 -16.74 -1.56 -33.11
CA PHE A 71 -15.59 -2.05 -32.36
C PHE A 71 -14.81 -0.98 -31.58
N PRO A 72 -14.44 0.18 -32.17
CA PRO A 72 -13.74 1.22 -31.43
C PRO A 72 -14.58 1.83 -30.30
N PHE A 73 -15.91 1.92 -30.47
CA PHE A 73 -16.81 2.42 -29.43
C PHE A 73 -16.91 1.42 -28.26
N ILE A 74 -16.98 0.14 -28.54
CA ILE A 74 -17.01 -0.93 -27.54
C ILE A 74 -15.71 -0.88 -26.71
N ILE A 75 -14.55 -0.84 -27.37
CA ILE A 75 -13.25 -0.75 -26.68
C ILE A 75 -13.16 0.52 -25.82
N GLY A 76 -13.52 1.69 -26.37
CA GLY A 76 -13.48 2.94 -25.63
C GLY A 76 -14.37 2.92 -24.38
N PHE A 77 -15.58 2.38 -24.52
CA PHE A 77 -16.49 2.20 -23.38
C PHE A 77 -15.86 1.31 -22.30
N PHE A 78 -15.31 0.14 -22.66
CA PHE A 78 -14.75 -0.79 -21.68
C PHE A 78 -13.47 -0.30 -21.01
N ILE A 79 -12.64 0.47 -21.70
CA ILE A 79 -11.50 1.13 -21.05
C ILE A 79 -11.96 2.01 -19.88
N LEU A 80 -13.05 2.76 -20.07
CA LEU A 80 -13.63 3.60 -19.01
C LEU A 80 -14.39 2.77 -17.98
N HIS A 81 -15.14 1.75 -18.40
CA HIS A 81 -15.94 0.90 -17.53
C HIS A 81 -15.09 0.04 -16.59
N MET A 82 -13.88 -0.31 -17.00
CA MET A 82 -12.89 -1.00 -16.17
C MET A 82 -12.28 -0.11 -15.05
N MET A 83 -12.82 1.07 -14.78
CA MET A 83 -12.30 1.98 -13.75
C MET A 83 -12.02 1.32 -12.38
N PRO A 84 -12.87 0.42 -11.84
CA PRO A 84 -12.57 -0.26 -10.57
C PRO A 84 -11.30 -1.11 -10.61
N VAL A 85 -11.02 -1.73 -11.76
CA VAL A 85 -9.80 -2.52 -11.97
C VAL A 85 -8.57 -1.61 -12.01
N TRP A 86 -8.67 -0.47 -12.71
CA TRP A 86 -7.59 0.51 -12.77
C TRP A 86 -7.29 1.12 -11.41
N ILE A 87 -8.32 1.42 -10.60
CA ILE A 87 -8.15 1.92 -9.23
C ILE A 87 -7.43 0.88 -8.37
N TYR A 88 -7.82 -0.39 -8.46
CA TYR A 88 -7.15 -1.47 -7.74
C TYR A 88 -5.68 -1.60 -8.14
N LEU A 89 -5.39 -1.70 -9.44
CA LEU A 89 -4.01 -1.82 -9.94
C LEU A 89 -3.16 -0.59 -9.57
N GLY A 90 -3.72 0.60 -9.71
CA GLY A 90 -3.07 1.84 -9.29
C GLY A 90 -2.75 1.83 -7.79
N GLY A 91 -3.69 1.41 -6.95
CA GLY A 91 -3.51 1.26 -5.51
C GLY A 91 -2.36 0.32 -5.16
N VAL A 92 -2.28 -0.83 -5.83
CA VAL A 92 -1.18 -1.79 -5.65
C VAL A 92 0.16 -1.16 -6.05
N ILE A 93 0.25 -0.52 -7.22
CA ILE A 93 1.49 0.13 -7.69
C ILE A 93 1.94 1.22 -6.72
N PHE A 94 1.02 2.07 -6.25
CA PHE A 94 1.35 3.14 -5.30
C PHE A 94 1.79 2.60 -3.94
N SER A 95 1.26 1.47 -3.52
CA SER A 95 1.68 0.81 -2.29
C SER A 95 3.13 0.33 -2.35
N PHE A 96 3.59 -0.16 -3.48
CA PHE A 96 5.02 -0.50 -3.65
C PHE A 96 5.93 0.72 -3.52
N ARG A 97 5.52 1.89 -4.03
CA ARG A 97 6.26 3.14 -3.83
C ARG A 97 6.26 3.58 -2.36
N LYS A 98 5.10 3.49 -1.71
CA LYS A 98 4.97 3.79 -0.27
C LYS A 98 5.91 2.93 0.57
N LEU A 99 5.99 1.63 0.28
CA LEU A 99 6.89 0.71 0.96
C LEU A 99 8.35 1.12 0.87
N LYS A 100 8.80 1.60 -0.29
CA LYS A 100 10.18 2.09 -0.49
C LYS A 100 10.51 3.29 0.40
N ASN A 101 9.52 4.15 0.64
CA ASN A 101 9.68 5.40 1.37
C ASN A 101 9.36 5.26 2.87
N THR A 102 8.95 4.07 3.32
CA THR A 102 8.59 3.86 4.73
C THR A 102 9.80 3.36 5.51
N GLU A 103 10.18 4.11 6.52
CA GLU A 103 11.25 3.79 7.46
C GLU A 103 10.80 4.17 8.88
N TYR A 104 11.31 3.45 9.87
CA TYR A 104 11.07 3.69 11.28
C TYR A 104 12.39 3.79 12.01
N ALA A 105 12.47 4.71 12.96
CA ALA A 105 13.58 4.78 13.90
C ALA A 105 13.08 5.16 15.27
N ILE A 106 13.60 4.50 16.29
CA ILE A 106 13.36 4.81 17.68
C ILE A 106 14.65 5.37 18.26
N THR A 107 14.55 6.56 18.83
CA THR A 107 15.65 7.23 19.52
C THR A 107 15.43 7.20 21.03
N ASP A 108 16.31 7.83 21.77
CA ASP A 108 16.14 8.05 23.22
C ASP A 108 15.04 9.09 23.57
N LYS A 109 14.54 9.85 22.59
CA LYS A 109 13.53 10.89 22.82
C LYS A 109 12.14 10.54 22.27
N GLY A 110 12.06 9.67 21.24
CA GLY A 110 10.78 9.34 20.62
C GLY A 110 10.90 8.45 19.40
N ILE A 111 9.81 8.39 18.65
CA ILE A 111 9.64 7.54 17.47
C ILE A 111 9.62 8.44 16.24
N TYR A 112 10.52 8.18 15.32
CA TYR A 112 10.54 8.77 13.98
C TYR A 112 9.97 7.81 12.97
N SER A 113 9.12 8.28 12.08
CA SER A 113 8.61 7.51 10.96
C SER A 113 8.61 8.33 9.68
N THR A 114 8.98 7.68 8.60
CA THR A 114 8.88 8.25 7.26
C THR A 114 7.84 7.47 6.48
N ASN A 115 6.98 8.16 5.76
CA ASN A 115 6.03 7.54 4.85
C ASN A 115 5.80 8.46 3.63
N GLY A 116 5.10 7.97 2.64
CA GLY A 116 4.68 8.75 1.48
C GLY A 116 4.87 8.01 0.17
N CYS A 117 4.06 8.38 -0.82
CA CYS A 117 4.09 7.76 -2.15
C CYS A 117 4.88 8.60 -3.15
N PHE A 118 4.58 9.90 -3.24
CA PHE A 118 5.23 10.86 -4.14
C PHE A 118 6.17 11.80 -3.40
N SER A 119 5.76 12.24 -2.21
CA SER A 119 6.59 13.03 -1.31
C SER A 119 6.84 12.26 -0.02
N LYS A 120 8.02 12.40 0.56
CA LYS A 120 8.33 11.84 1.86
C LYS A 120 7.77 12.75 2.95
N GLN A 121 7.01 12.18 3.85
CA GLN A 121 6.53 12.84 5.06
C GLN A 121 7.29 12.27 6.24
N TYR A 122 7.81 13.14 7.08
CA TYR A 122 8.55 12.79 8.28
C TYR A 122 7.70 13.14 9.48
N ASN A 123 7.47 12.15 10.34
CA ASN A 123 6.70 12.32 11.55
C ASN A 123 7.59 11.99 12.74
N PHE A 124 7.50 12.81 13.77
CA PHE A 124 8.12 12.60 15.06
C PHE A 124 7.05 12.54 16.14
N LYS A 125 7.13 11.54 17.01
CA LYS A 125 6.29 11.40 18.19
C LYS A 125 7.18 11.24 19.41
N PRO A 126 7.23 12.26 20.31
CA PRO A 126 7.95 12.13 21.55
C PRO A 126 7.30 11.11 22.47
N PHE A 127 8.06 10.45 23.31
CA PHE A 127 7.52 9.46 24.26
C PHE A 127 6.54 10.06 25.27
N THR A 128 6.66 11.35 25.54
CA THR A 128 5.75 12.08 26.44
C THR A 128 4.31 12.16 25.94
N ASP A 129 4.12 12.08 24.61
CA ASP A 129 2.80 12.21 23.99
C ASP A 129 2.14 10.84 23.75
N LEU A 130 2.82 9.74 24.05
CA LEU A 130 2.30 8.41 23.88
C LEU A 130 1.43 8.02 25.10
N SER A 131 0.15 7.76 24.84
CA SER A 131 -0.77 7.28 25.89
C SER A 131 -0.83 5.76 25.95
N HIS A 132 -1.01 5.13 24.80
CA HIS A 132 -1.10 3.67 24.67
C HIS A 132 -0.26 3.17 23.50
N VAL A 133 0.41 2.04 23.74
CA VAL A 133 1.15 1.32 22.70
C VAL A 133 0.68 -0.13 22.71
N TYR A 134 0.18 -0.60 21.56
CA TYR A 134 -0.26 -1.99 21.43
C TYR A 134 0.19 -2.58 20.10
N ILE A 135 0.21 -3.90 20.03
CA ILE A 135 0.58 -4.63 18.82
C ILE A 135 -0.69 -5.17 18.17
N ARG A 136 -0.93 -4.79 16.93
CA ARG A 136 -1.98 -5.36 16.10
C ARG A 136 -1.37 -6.38 15.14
N ARG A 137 -2.02 -7.52 14.98
CA ARG A 137 -1.61 -8.55 14.03
C ARG A 137 -2.78 -8.94 13.16
N GLY A 138 -2.65 -8.68 11.87
CA GLY A 138 -3.53 -9.18 10.83
C GLY A 138 -3.30 -10.67 10.55
N ILE A 139 -4.05 -11.23 9.60
CA ILE A 139 -3.94 -12.66 9.22
C ILE A 139 -2.54 -12.94 8.65
N PHE A 140 -2.06 -12.10 7.76
CA PHE A 140 -0.73 -12.23 7.16
C PHE A 140 0.40 -11.96 8.13
N ASP A 141 0.19 -11.05 9.08
CA ASP A 141 1.14 -10.75 10.15
C ASP A 141 1.38 -11.97 11.04
N GLN A 142 0.28 -12.65 11.43
CA GLN A 142 0.36 -13.86 12.23
C GLN A 142 1.12 -14.97 11.50
N TRP A 143 0.82 -15.16 10.22
CA TRP A 143 1.47 -16.17 9.38
C TRP A 143 2.95 -15.88 9.14
N LEU A 144 3.32 -14.62 9.02
CA LEU A 144 4.70 -14.20 8.78
C LEU A 144 5.50 -13.89 10.05
N GLY A 145 4.88 -14.01 11.23
CA GLY A 145 5.52 -13.76 12.54
C GLY A 145 5.93 -12.30 12.76
N VAL A 146 5.12 -11.36 12.26
CA VAL A 146 5.31 -9.91 12.43
C VAL A 146 4.10 -9.28 13.10
N GLY A 147 4.07 -7.97 13.26
CA GLY A 147 2.95 -7.20 13.75
C GLY A 147 3.21 -5.71 13.68
N ASP A 148 2.14 -4.94 13.59
CA ASP A 148 2.16 -3.49 13.59
C ASP A 148 2.18 -2.98 15.02
N VAL A 149 3.10 -2.07 15.31
CA VAL A 149 3.11 -1.32 16.56
C VAL A 149 2.26 -0.06 16.36
N ILE A 150 1.16 0.01 17.09
CA ILE A 150 0.26 1.15 17.05
C ILE A 150 0.45 1.97 18.32
N SER A 151 0.67 3.27 18.14
CA SER A 151 0.78 4.25 19.22
C SER A 151 -0.33 5.28 19.11
N GLU A 152 -1.09 5.45 20.19
CA GLU A 152 -2.09 6.49 20.31
C GLU A 152 -1.51 7.69 21.04
N CYS A 153 -1.86 8.90 20.58
CA CYS A 153 -1.45 10.15 21.23
C CYS A 153 -2.57 10.63 22.14
N HIS A 154 -2.22 11.30 23.24
CA HIS A 154 -3.18 12.09 23.99
C HIS A 154 -3.69 13.24 23.10
N HIS A 155 -4.99 13.25 22.80
CA HIS A 155 -5.66 14.43 22.32
C HIS A 155 -6.09 15.25 23.54
N TYR A 156 -5.47 16.40 23.75
CA TYR A 156 -5.97 17.43 24.65
C TYR A 156 -7.07 18.24 23.96
#